data_362e02abd69972cb2172bab7a390ca65
#
_entry.id   362e02abd69972cb2172bab7a390ca65
#
_cell.length_a   1.000
_cell.length_b   1.000
_cell.length_c   1.000
_cell.angle_alpha   90.00
_cell.angle_beta   90.00
_cell.angle_gamma   90.00
#
_symmetry.space_group_name_H-M   'P 1'
#
loop_
_entity.id
_entity.type
_entity.pdbx_description
1 polymer ?
#
loop_
_entity_poly.entity_id
_entity_poly.type
_entity_poly.pdbx_seq_one_letter_code
_entity_poly.pdbx_strand_id
1 'polypeptide(L)'
;MNKRKKIKRKKLKIKYNYLIILGVIGYIFVKLLNNMTSYTVQVETVEYGDLVESINKQGVIIKDEQIILSQSKGNIDYLVQEGKRVPKNKKIAEIQSGEVNLQEKEKLDTINRRIESIKSNRNEEILKSDIYKIDVTTKRLREEIKTNLMNSDIENIQNLKEELLEAIDKKSLIWGEKSIIGKNIKTLEKEKFKIENKLNSSVQSVFAQESGVISFNQDEYEDILKLSSIEHLNSKYLLAVKNKENRIKKNDKVGVGDPIGKIINNHIWYIAVVLDEKESSHLKIGTNLKVRKDGQVFNAKVKNLYKDENNNISILEVYEEKVDFYDVRVCDFNIIYRQISGIKIPKEAVITVKEKRGVYILSETGSSIFKELKSILGENDEYIVLDYSDIKKNRIETVDLYDELIINPKNIKEGQKIR
;
A
#
# COMPACT_ATOMS: atom_id res chain seq x y z
N MET A 1 -20.19 -14.85 -105.22
CA MET A 1 -18.84 -15.47 -105.24
C MET A 1 -18.16 -15.17 -103.95
N ASN A 2 -18.15 -16.13 -103.04
CA ASN A 2 -17.55 -15.95 -101.70
C ASN A 2 -16.38 -16.94 -101.60
N LYS A 3 -15.17 -16.38 -101.57
CA LYS A 3 -13.94 -17.15 -101.41
C LYS A 3 -13.68 -17.46 -99.89
N ARG A 4 -13.85 -18.72 -99.50
CA ARG A 4 -13.45 -19.23 -98.17
C ARG A 4 -11.93 -19.24 -98.06
N LYS A 5 -11.34 -18.46 -97.13
CA LYS A 5 -9.90 -18.53 -96.76
C LYS A 5 -9.75 -19.79 -95.89
N LYS A 6 -8.91 -20.76 -96.35
CA LYS A 6 -8.42 -21.91 -95.54
C LYS A 6 -7.37 -21.43 -94.53
N ILE A 7 -7.69 -21.58 -93.28
CA ILE A 7 -6.71 -21.33 -92.18
C ILE A 7 -5.79 -22.55 -92.08
N LYS A 8 -4.50 -22.40 -92.34
CA LYS A 8 -3.48 -23.44 -92.14
C LYS A 8 -3.17 -23.54 -90.67
N ARG A 9 -3.52 -24.66 -90.02
CA ARG A 9 -3.10 -24.98 -88.67
C ARG A 9 -1.60 -25.32 -88.65
N LYS A 10 -0.76 -24.50 -88.05
CA LYS A 10 0.65 -24.84 -87.79
C LYS A 10 0.71 -25.94 -86.72
N LYS A 11 1.26 -27.12 -87.06
CA LYS A 11 1.59 -28.18 -86.11
C LYS A 11 2.78 -27.70 -85.24
N LEU A 12 2.58 -27.49 -83.99
CA LEU A 12 3.66 -27.23 -83.01
C LEU A 12 4.47 -28.51 -82.86
N LYS A 13 5.72 -28.49 -83.34
CA LYS A 13 6.72 -29.56 -83.08
C LYS A 13 7.25 -29.35 -81.64
N ILE A 14 6.67 -30.05 -80.64
CA ILE A 14 7.19 -30.06 -79.29
C ILE A 14 8.47 -30.85 -79.31
N LYS A 15 9.62 -30.22 -79.08
CA LYS A 15 10.90 -30.90 -78.95
C LYS A 15 10.89 -31.70 -77.61
N TYR A 16 11.22 -32.94 -77.66
CA TYR A 16 11.27 -33.86 -76.45
C TYR A 16 12.05 -33.31 -75.27
N ASN A 17 13.05 -32.46 -75.54
CA ASN A 17 13.83 -31.79 -74.48
C ASN A 17 12.98 -30.88 -73.58
N TYR A 18 11.90 -30.29 -74.05
CA TYR A 18 10.99 -29.46 -73.22
C TYR A 18 10.13 -30.31 -72.29
N LEU A 19 9.77 -31.56 -72.74
CA LEU A 19 9.03 -32.49 -71.88
C LEU A 19 9.89 -33.01 -70.68
N ILE A 20 11.19 -33.25 -70.95
CA ILE A 20 12.14 -33.65 -69.92
C ILE A 20 12.36 -32.51 -68.91
N ILE A 21 12.50 -31.26 -69.38
CA ILE A 21 12.64 -30.07 -68.53
C ILE A 21 11.40 -29.85 -67.71
N LEU A 22 10.20 -30.01 -68.29
CA LEU A 22 8.93 -29.88 -67.58
C LEU A 22 8.79 -30.96 -66.47
N GLY A 23 9.21 -32.18 -66.72
CA GLY A 23 9.24 -33.28 -65.77
C GLY A 23 10.19 -33.03 -64.60
N VAL A 24 11.38 -32.49 -64.88
CA VAL A 24 12.36 -32.09 -63.83
C VAL A 24 11.82 -30.93 -62.98
N ILE A 25 11.24 -29.91 -63.63
CA ILE A 25 10.62 -28.77 -62.92
C ILE A 25 9.44 -29.29 -62.06
N GLY A 26 8.58 -30.15 -62.59
CA GLY A 26 7.49 -30.79 -61.83
C GLY A 26 8.01 -31.58 -60.62
N TYR A 27 9.08 -32.35 -60.81
CA TYR A 27 9.70 -33.12 -59.71
C TYR A 27 10.29 -32.19 -58.62
N ILE A 28 11.00 -31.12 -59.04
CA ILE A 28 11.53 -30.11 -58.11
C ILE A 28 10.40 -29.37 -57.39
N PHE A 29 9.32 -29.06 -58.09
CA PHE A 29 8.13 -28.39 -57.50
C PHE A 29 7.44 -29.30 -56.50
N VAL A 30 7.25 -30.59 -56.79
CA VAL A 30 6.71 -31.57 -55.82
C VAL A 30 7.63 -31.74 -54.61
N LYS A 31 8.95 -31.77 -54.81
CA LYS A 31 9.92 -31.80 -53.71
C LYS A 31 9.92 -30.53 -52.86
N LEU A 32 9.79 -29.35 -53.51
CA LEU A 32 9.64 -28.08 -52.80
C LEU A 32 8.32 -28.00 -52.01
N LEU A 33 7.21 -28.45 -52.58
CA LEU A 33 5.94 -28.55 -51.88
C LEU A 33 6.00 -29.46 -50.67
N ASN A 34 6.61 -30.65 -50.79
CA ASN A 34 6.80 -31.55 -49.66
C ASN A 34 7.74 -30.98 -48.58
N ASN A 35 8.75 -30.19 -48.94
CA ASN A 35 9.59 -29.49 -47.95
C ASN A 35 8.88 -28.27 -47.33
N MET A 36 7.96 -27.61 -48.02
CA MET A 36 7.15 -26.51 -47.47
C MET A 36 6.06 -27.02 -46.52
N THR A 37 5.71 -28.29 -46.54
CA THR A 37 4.77 -28.91 -45.58
C THR A 37 5.48 -29.55 -44.38
N SER A 38 6.79 -29.28 -44.18
CA SER A 38 7.46 -29.58 -42.90
C SER A 38 6.83 -28.69 -41.85
N TYR A 39 5.78 -29.16 -41.18
CA TYR A 39 5.22 -28.51 -40.01
C TYR A 39 6.34 -28.40 -38.97
N THR A 40 6.72 -27.19 -38.66
CA THR A 40 7.59 -26.95 -37.51
C THR A 40 6.79 -27.33 -36.28
N VAL A 41 7.05 -28.52 -35.74
CA VAL A 41 6.39 -29.02 -34.55
C VAL A 41 6.93 -28.19 -33.37
N GLN A 42 6.06 -27.43 -32.72
CA GLN A 42 6.40 -26.72 -31.50
C GLN A 42 6.44 -27.72 -30.35
N VAL A 43 7.52 -27.67 -29.59
CA VAL A 43 7.75 -28.58 -28.45
C VAL A 43 7.92 -27.73 -27.21
N GLU A 44 7.29 -28.10 -26.10
CA GLU A 44 7.40 -27.47 -24.81
C GLU A 44 7.80 -28.50 -23.75
N THR A 45 8.77 -28.13 -22.91
CA THR A 45 9.23 -29.02 -21.84
C THR A 45 8.28 -28.99 -20.66
N VAL A 46 7.95 -30.16 -20.13
CA VAL A 46 7.09 -30.31 -18.95
C VAL A 46 7.80 -29.79 -17.70
N GLU A 47 7.16 -28.88 -17.01
CA GLU A 47 7.68 -28.31 -15.79
C GLU A 47 6.73 -28.57 -14.60
N TYR A 48 7.33 -28.53 -13.40
CA TYR A 48 6.56 -28.47 -12.15
C TYR A 48 6.11 -27.03 -11.91
N GLY A 49 4.84 -26.83 -11.59
CA GLY A 49 4.34 -25.50 -11.35
C GLY A 49 3.00 -25.48 -10.64
N ASP A 50 2.52 -24.27 -10.39
CA ASP A 50 1.25 -24.04 -9.71
C ASP A 50 0.14 -23.71 -10.71
N LEU A 51 -1.03 -24.26 -10.46
CA LEU A 51 -2.29 -23.78 -11.00
C LEU A 51 -2.96 -22.95 -9.91
N VAL A 52 -3.14 -21.68 -10.20
CA VAL A 52 -3.75 -20.71 -9.28
C VAL A 52 -5.08 -20.24 -9.87
N GLU A 53 -6.14 -20.47 -9.11
CA GLU A 53 -7.46 -19.92 -9.44
C GLU A 53 -7.77 -18.80 -8.46
N SER A 54 -8.10 -17.62 -8.99
CA SER A 54 -8.28 -16.41 -8.20
C SER A 54 -9.38 -15.51 -8.73
N ILE A 55 -9.88 -14.64 -7.86
CA ILE A 55 -10.85 -13.60 -8.16
C ILE A 55 -10.19 -12.25 -7.89
N ASN A 56 -10.21 -11.33 -8.86
CA ASN A 56 -9.74 -9.96 -8.67
C ASN A 56 -10.93 -9.08 -8.33
N LYS A 57 -10.95 -8.53 -7.13
CA LYS A 57 -12.05 -7.67 -6.64
C LYS A 57 -11.56 -6.52 -5.79
N GLN A 58 -12.27 -5.42 -5.93
CA GLN A 58 -12.17 -4.34 -4.97
C GLN A 58 -12.75 -4.80 -3.62
N GLY A 59 -11.98 -4.63 -2.57
CA GLY A 59 -12.40 -4.96 -1.21
C GLY A 59 -12.38 -3.74 -0.29
N VAL A 60 -13.35 -3.68 0.59
CA VAL A 60 -13.45 -2.68 1.66
C VAL A 60 -12.81 -3.24 2.92
N ILE A 61 -11.81 -2.54 3.43
CA ILE A 61 -11.09 -2.92 4.64
C ILE A 61 -11.85 -2.41 5.87
N ILE A 62 -12.17 -3.31 6.77
CA ILE A 62 -12.88 -3.03 8.03
C ILE A 62 -11.97 -3.43 9.18
N LYS A 63 -11.76 -2.48 10.08
CA LYS A 63 -10.85 -2.60 11.23
C LYS A 63 -11.57 -2.24 12.51
N ASP A 64 -10.99 -2.64 13.62
CA ASP A 64 -11.39 -2.17 14.94
C ASP A 64 -10.72 -0.82 15.19
N GLU A 65 -11.50 0.25 15.08
CA GLU A 65 -11.04 1.63 15.12
C GLU A 65 -11.69 2.37 16.28
N GLN A 66 -10.86 2.97 17.14
CA GLN A 66 -11.33 3.79 18.24
C GLN A 66 -10.99 5.26 17.95
N ILE A 67 -12.01 6.09 17.75
CA ILE A 67 -11.86 7.52 17.55
C ILE A 67 -11.41 8.18 18.86
N ILE A 68 -10.44 9.07 18.76
CA ILE A 68 -9.97 9.90 19.85
C ILE A 68 -10.60 11.29 19.71
N LEU A 69 -11.39 11.68 20.68
CA LEU A 69 -12.05 12.99 20.70
C LEU A 69 -11.28 13.99 21.57
N SER A 70 -11.22 15.23 21.11
CA SER A 70 -10.69 16.33 21.89
C SER A 70 -11.60 16.63 23.08
N GLN A 71 -11.02 16.79 24.27
CA GLN A 71 -11.75 17.19 25.47
C GLN A 71 -11.65 18.69 25.75
N SER A 72 -10.85 19.43 25.00
CA SER A 72 -10.66 20.86 25.16
C SER A 72 -10.53 21.57 23.81
N LYS A 73 -10.78 22.89 23.81
CA LYS A 73 -10.54 23.74 22.66
C LYS A 73 -9.12 24.29 22.69
N GLY A 74 -8.40 24.20 21.56
CA GLY A 74 -7.03 24.74 21.48
C GLY A 74 -6.30 24.34 20.22
N ASN A 75 -4.99 24.57 20.20
CA ASN A 75 -4.11 24.09 19.15
C ASN A 75 -3.54 22.74 19.54
N ILE A 76 -3.59 21.78 18.61
CA ILE A 76 -3.10 20.41 18.87
C ILE A 76 -1.62 20.27 18.49
N ASP A 77 -0.85 19.60 19.35
CA ASP A 77 0.52 19.16 19.08
C ASP A 77 0.65 17.65 19.27
N TYR A 78 0.95 16.93 18.20
CA TYR A 78 1.13 15.49 18.24
C TYR A 78 2.54 15.12 18.70
N LEU A 79 2.63 14.21 19.67
CA LEU A 79 3.88 13.71 20.27
C LEU A 79 4.31 12.35 19.68
N VAL A 80 3.50 11.77 18.82
CA VAL A 80 3.73 10.49 18.16
C VAL A 80 3.61 10.67 16.65
N GLN A 81 4.24 9.77 15.91
CA GLN A 81 4.20 9.80 14.45
C GLN A 81 3.03 8.95 13.93
N GLU A 82 2.45 9.40 12.83
CA GLU A 82 1.46 8.68 12.01
C GLU A 82 1.92 7.26 11.70
N GLY A 83 1.01 6.28 11.77
CA GLY A 83 1.29 4.87 11.44
C GLY A 83 2.14 4.12 12.46
N LYS A 84 2.51 4.73 13.60
CA LYS A 84 3.28 4.06 14.64
C LYS A 84 2.38 3.37 15.65
N ARG A 85 2.85 2.23 16.14
CA ARG A 85 2.17 1.52 17.23
C ARG A 85 2.41 2.24 18.56
N VAL A 86 1.34 2.46 19.29
CA VAL A 86 1.35 3.07 20.62
C VAL A 86 0.77 2.10 21.65
N PRO A 87 1.38 2.00 22.85
CA PRO A 87 0.79 1.24 23.95
C PRO A 87 -0.34 2.04 24.62
N LYS A 88 -1.21 1.34 25.32
CA LYS A 88 -2.22 1.94 26.18
C LYS A 88 -1.62 2.91 27.16
N ASN A 89 -2.30 4.01 27.46
CA ASN A 89 -1.86 5.10 28.34
C ASN A 89 -0.62 5.87 27.84
N LYS A 90 -0.19 5.69 26.60
CA LYS A 90 0.84 6.55 26.01
C LYS A 90 0.26 7.92 25.73
N LYS A 91 0.97 8.97 26.12
CA LYS A 91 0.65 10.36 25.74
C LYS A 91 0.90 10.51 24.24
N ILE A 92 -0.14 10.87 23.49
CA ILE A 92 -0.13 10.95 22.01
C ILE A 92 -0.19 12.35 21.48
N ALA A 93 -0.85 13.25 22.21
CA ALA A 93 -0.97 14.65 21.83
C ALA A 93 -1.12 15.56 23.05
N GLU A 94 -0.89 16.85 22.83
CA GLU A 94 -1.21 17.94 23.73
C GLU A 94 -2.12 18.94 23.03
N ILE A 95 -3.13 19.45 23.74
CA ILE A 95 -4.01 20.51 23.26
C ILE A 95 -3.75 21.73 24.10
N GLN A 96 -3.26 22.78 23.47
CA GLN A 96 -2.96 24.05 24.12
C GLN A 96 -4.19 24.97 24.02
N SER A 97 -4.90 25.16 25.12
CA SER A 97 -6.03 26.08 25.23
C SER A 97 -5.55 27.50 25.52
N GLY A 98 -5.75 28.38 24.55
CA GLY A 98 -5.38 29.79 24.65
C GLY A 98 -4.08 30.15 23.92
N GLU A 99 -3.87 31.43 23.71
CA GLU A 99 -2.57 31.94 23.29
C GLU A 99 -1.56 31.58 24.40
N VAL A 100 -0.61 30.70 24.11
CA VAL A 100 0.55 30.51 24.98
C VAL A 100 1.22 31.88 25.06
N ASN A 101 1.03 32.55 26.19
CA ASN A 101 1.60 33.87 26.37
C ASN A 101 3.12 33.69 26.37
N LEU A 102 3.76 33.94 25.21
CA LEU A 102 5.22 33.92 25.06
C LEU A 102 5.91 34.63 26.24
N GLN A 103 5.27 35.71 26.73
CA GLN A 103 5.73 36.42 27.91
C GLN A 103 5.73 35.57 29.19
N GLU A 104 4.80 34.65 29.38
CA GLU A 104 4.79 33.74 30.55
C GLU A 104 5.85 32.64 30.44
N LYS A 105 6.13 32.16 29.27
CA LYS A 105 7.24 31.24 28.99
C LYS A 105 8.61 31.92 29.24
N GLU A 106 8.78 33.15 28.75
CA GLU A 106 10.00 33.93 28.98
C GLU A 106 10.19 34.30 30.47
N LYS A 107 9.08 34.61 31.16
CA LYS A 107 9.11 34.80 32.62
C LYS A 107 9.53 33.56 33.37
N LEU A 108 9.01 32.38 33.00
CA LEU A 108 9.36 31.11 33.60
C LEU A 108 10.84 30.81 33.40
N ASP A 109 11.36 30.97 32.19
CA ASP A 109 12.77 30.80 31.86
C ASP A 109 13.66 31.73 32.67
N THR A 110 13.26 32.99 32.82
CA THR A 110 13.98 33.98 33.61
C THR A 110 14.00 33.59 35.09
N ILE A 111 12.84 33.16 35.62
CA ILE A 111 12.75 32.66 37.02
C ILE A 111 13.62 31.40 37.22
N ASN A 112 13.59 30.45 36.30
CA ASN A 112 14.41 29.22 36.38
C ASN A 112 15.91 29.54 36.40
N ARG A 113 16.38 30.37 35.45
CA ARG A 113 17.77 30.86 35.43
C ARG A 113 18.13 31.55 36.72
N ARG A 114 17.24 32.33 37.31
CA ARG A 114 17.48 33.03 38.55
C ARG A 114 17.56 32.08 39.75
N ILE A 115 16.64 31.12 39.85
CA ILE A 115 16.70 30.09 40.89
C ILE A 115 18.03 29.30 40.81
N GLU A 116 18.41 28.90 39.60
CA GLU A 116 19.65 28.18 39.36
C GLU A 116 20.90 28.99 39.71
N SER A 117 20.88 30.28 39.35
CA SER A 117 21.96 31.19 39.70
C SER A 117 22.09 31.44 41.22
N ILE A 118 21.00 31.51 41.97
CA ILE A 118 21.00 31.63 43.42
C ILE A 118 21.48 30.32 44.08
N LYS A 119 21.06 29.16 43.54
CA LYS A 119 21.49 27.83 44.07
C LYS A 119 22.96 27.52 43.79
N SER A 120 23.53 28.04 42.71
CA SER A 120 24.92 27.76 42.31
C SER A 120 25.99 28.66 42.86
N ASN A 121 25.66 29.70 43.69
CA ASN A 121 26.56 30.70 44.21
C ASN A 121 27.51 31.39 43.18
N ARG A 122 27.22 31.33 41.89
CA ARG A 122 28.03 31.93 40.80
C ARG A 122 27.54 33.30 40.31
N ASN A 123 27.01 34.15 41.22
CA ASN A 123 25.90 34.97 40.83
C ASN A 123 26.17 36.44 40.47
N GLU A 124 27.26 37.03 40.90
CA GLU A 124 27.42 38.47 40.65
C GLU A 124 28.04 38.79 39.29
N GLU A 125 28.97 38.01 38.81
CA GLU A 125 29.68 38.31 37.56
C GLU A 125 28.81 38.18 36.31
N ILE A 126 27.99 37.10 36.23
CA ILE A 126 27.12 36.83 35.06
C ILE A 126 26.04 37.92 34.97
N LEU A 127 25.43 38.28 36.09
CA LEU A 127 24.40 39.34 36.14
C LEU A 127 24.96 40.73 35.81
N LYS A 128 26.16 41.05 36.29
CA LYS A 128 26.86 42.26 35.91
C LYS A 128 27.18 42.30 34.41
N SER A 129 27.58 41.16 33.83
CA SER A 129 27.83 41.06 32.40
C SER A 129 26.58 41.26 31.57
N ASP A 130 25.43 40.67 31.97
CA ASP A 130 24.20 40.77 31.22
C ASP A 130 23.57 42.20 31.32
N ILE A 131 23.66 42.82 32.52
CA ILE A 131 23.27 44.24 32.69
C ILE A 131 24.16 45.15 31.85
N TYR A 132 25.46 44.90 31.83
CA TYR A 132 26.41 45.66 31.04
C TYR A 132 26.06 45.61 29.54
N LYS A 133 25.75 44.42 29.02
CA LYS A 133 25.30 44.22 27.62
C LYS A 133 24.02 45.03 27.32
N ILE A 134 23.03 44.97 28.23
CA ILE A 134 21.79 45.74 28.09
C ILE A 134 22.07 47.23 28.13
N ASP A 135 22.96 47.71 29.00
CA ASP A 135 23.34 49.12 29.09
C ASP A 135 24.04 49.60 27.81
N VAL A 136 24.94 48.80 27.26
CA VAL A 136 25.60 49.08 25.98
C VAL A 136 24.55 49.17 24.85
N THR A 137 23.64 48.20 24.81
CA THR A 137 22.54 48.21 23.81
C THR A 137 21.62 49.41 23.95
N THR A 138 21.22 49.73 25.17
CA THR A 138 20.37 50.88 25.48
C THR A 138 21.06 52.20 25.11
N LYS A 139 22.38 52.31 25.35
CA LYS A 139 23.16 53.49 24.95
C LYS A 139 23.24 53.60 23.43
N ARG A 140 23.53 52.52 22.72
CA ARG A 140 23.55 52.48 21.24
C ARG A 140 22.19 52.90 20.66
N LEU A 141 21.08 52.30 21.12
CA LEU A 141 19.75 52.64 20.64
C LEU A 141 19.38 54.11 20.87
N ARG A 142 19.78 54.69 22.01
CA ARG A 142 19.57 56.14 22.29
C ARG A 142 20.35 57.04 21.33
N GLU A 143 21.58 56.72 21.01
CA GLU A 143 22.39 57.47 20.03
C GLU A 143 21.86 57.32 18.61
N GLU A 144 21.39 56.13 18.24
CA GLU A 144 20.75 55.86 16.94
C GLU A 144 19.42 56.64 16.81
N ILE A 145 18.57 56.67 17.85
CA ILE A 145 17.36 57.47 17.88
C ILE A 145 17.71 58.98 17.73
N LYS A 146 18.74 59.46 18.42
CA LYS A 146 19.19 60.86 18.32
C LYS A 146 19.67 61.21 16.93
N THR A 147 20.38 60.30 16.26
CA THR A 147 20.88 60.48 14.90
C THR A 147 19.71 60.51 13.89
N ASN A 148 18.75 59.57 14.01
CA ASN A 148 17.58 59.53 13.15
C ASN A 148 16.64 60.73 13.37
N LEU A 149 16.55 61.25 14.60
CA LEU A 149 15.84 62.51 14.87
C LEU A 149 16.47 63.71 14.13
N MET A 150 17.81 63.78 14.07
CA MET A 150 18.51 64.80 13.29
C MET A 150 18.29 64.64 11.79
N ASN A 151 18.08 63.45 11.30
CA ASN A 151 17.87 63.12 9.89
C ASN A 151 16.38 63.11 9.48
N SER A 152 15.45 63.36 10.39
CA SER A 152 13.98 63.38 10.18
C SER A 152 13.42 62.01 9.68
N ASP A 153 14.05 60.88 10.00
CA ASP A 153 13.60 59.54 9.67
C ASP A 153 12.64 59.00 10.77
N ILE A 154 11.35 59.38 10.63
CA ILE A 154 10.32 59.10 11.64
C ILE A 154 9.96 57.61 11.72
N GLU A 155 9.99 56.88 10.61
CA GLU A 155 9.61 55.48 10.56
C GLU A 155 10.61 54.60 11.33
N ASN A 156 11.90 54.86 11.16
CA ASN A 156 12.96 54.12 11.85
C ASN A 156 13.02 54.46 13.36
N ILE A 157 12.63 55.67 13.76
CA ILE A 157 12.54 56.08 15.15
C ILE A 157 11.50 55.26 15.93
N GLN A 158 10.37 54.91 15.32
CA GLN A 158 9.33 54.10 15.98
C GLN A 158 9.84 52.71 16.32
N ASN A 159 10.50 52.02 15.40
CA ASN A 159 11.08 50.72 15.61
C ASN A 159 12.18 50.72 16.68
N LEU A 160 13.09 51.72 16.62
CA LEU A 160 14.16 51.88 17.60
C LEU A 160 13.63 52.22 19.00
N LYS A 161 12.51 52.91 19.10
CA LYS A 161 11.82 53.21 20.37
C LYS A 161 11.25 51.91 20.99
N GLU A 162 10.65 51.05 20.18
CA GLU A 162 10.13 49.75 20.66
C GLU A 162 11.28 48.88 21.17
N GLU A 163 12.38 48.76 20.41
CA GLU A 163 13.57 48.03 20.84
C GLU A 163 14.17 48.62 22.13
N LEU A 164 14.18 49.94 22.26
CA LEU A 164 14.66 50.61 23.47
C LEU A 164 13.77 50.31 24.68
N LEU A 165 12.44 50.34 24.51
CA LEU A 165 11.51 49.97 25.58
C LEU A 165 11.68 48.51 25.99
N GLU A 166 11.82 47.59 25.04
CA GLU A 166 12.11 46.18 25.35
C GLU A 166 13.43 46.01 26.14
N ALA A 167 14.49 46.72 25.76
CA ALA A 167 15.77 46.67 26.46
C ALA A 167 15.66 47.25 27.90
N ILE A 168 14.90 48.35 28.10
CA ILE A 168 14.61 48.92 29.40
C ILE A 168 13.77 47.98 30.26
N ASP A 169 12.77 47.32 29.68
CA ASP A 169 11.94 46.34 30.38
C ASP A 169 12.75 45.10 30.77
N LYS A 170 13.61 44.62 29.90
CA LYS A 170 14.58 43.52 30.23
C LYS A 170 15.51 43.93 31.38
N LYS A 171 16.04 45.18 31.38
CA LYS A 171 16.85 45.69 32.49
C LYS A 171 16.06 45.77 33.78
N SER A 172 14.82 46.29 33.72
CA SER A 172 13.94 46.44 34.88
C SER A 172 13.54 45.08 35.48
N LEU A 173 13.36 44.07 34.67
CA LEU A 173 13.13 42.69 35.10
C LEU A 173 14.35 42.10 35.81
N ILE A 174 15.55 42.49 35.42
CA ILE A 174 16.82 41.97 36.01
C ILE A 174 17.19 42.78 37.29
N TRP A 175 17.04 44.11 37.33
CA TRP A 175 17.60 44.97 38.39
C TRP A 175 16.66 46.00 39.04
N GLY A 176 15.39 46.18 38.61
CA GLY A 176 14.49 47.18 39.14
C GLY A 176 13.88 46.83 40.51
N GLU A 177 13.14 47.80 41.15
CA GLU A 177 12.39 47.54 42.39
C GLU A 177 11.32 46.45 42.25
N LYS A 178 10.82 46.21 41.04
CA LYS A 178 9.96 45.10 40.67
C LYS A 178 10.75 43.86 40.20
N SER A 179 12.07 43.87 40.37
CA SER A 179 12.94 42.84 39.80
C SER A 179 12.82 41.50 40.52
N ILE A 180 12.98 40.43 39.74
CA ILE A 180 13.05 39.07 40.23
C ILE A 180 14.29 38.90 41.18
N ILE A 181 15.32 39.75 41.02
CA ILE A 181 16.53 39.77 41.80
C ILE A 181 16.29 40.08 43.30
N GLY A 182 15.36 40.98 43.62
CA GLY A 182 15.04 41.35 45.00
C GLY A 182 14.22 40.28 45.76
N LYS A 183 13.73 39.28 45.10
CA LYS A 183 12.88 38.23 45.67
C LYS A 183 13.76 37.08 46.25
N ASN A 184 13.37 36.59 47.41
CA ASN A 184 14.02 35.38 47.95
C ASN A 184 13.60 34.10 47.15
N ILE A 185 14.38 33.05 47.30
CA ILE A 185 14.18 31.82 46.56
C ILE A 185 12.76 31.23 46.75
N LYS A 186 12.20 31.30 47.96
CA LYS A 186 10.83 30.86 48.24
C LYS A 186 9.77 31.60 47.44
N THR A 187 10.00 32.90 47.24
CA THR A 187 9.08 33.76 46.46
C THR A 187 9.17 33.40 44.97
N LEU A 188 10.40 33.20 44.47
CA LEU A 188 10.64 32.78 43.09
C LEU A 188 10.07 31.37 42.81
N GLU A 189 10.19 30.46 43.74
CA GLU A 189 9.60 29.12 43.65
C GLU A 189 8.07 29.18 43.68
N LYS A 190 7.45 30.05 44.46
CA LYS A 190 6.00 30.28 44.44
C LYS A 190 5.52 30.91 43.13
N GLU A 191 6.26 31.84 42.55
CA GLU A 191 5.92 32.43 41.23
C GLU A 191 6.09 31.40 40.13
N LYS A 192 7.20 30.67 40.15
CA LYS A 192 7.41 29.51 39.25
C LYS A 192 6.22 28.58 39.28
N PHE A 193 5.83 28.12 40.46
CA PHE A 193 4.70 27.21 40.63
C PHE A 193 3.37 27.79 40.11
N LYS A 194 3.12 29.08 40.33
CA LYS A 194 1.93 29.75 39.78
C LYS A 194 1.92 29.79 38.25
N ILE A 195 3.07 30.12 37.65
CA ILE A 195 3.20 30.18 36.19
C ILE A 195 3.11 28.78 35.58
N GLU A 196 3.80 27.79 36.19
CA GLU A 196 3.72 26.39 35.77
C GLU A 196 2.29 25.85 35.85
N ASN A 197 1.58 26.11 36.94
CA ASN A 197 0.17 25.71 37.06
C ASN A 197 -0.71 26.40 36.01
N LYS A 198 -0.47 27.67 35.73
CA LYS A 198 -1.20 28.37 34.68
C LYS A 198 -0.90 27.84 33.28
N LEU A 199 0.36 27.53 33.00
CA LEU A 199 0.79 26.92 31.77
C LEU A 199 0.25 25.46 31.65
N ASN A 200 0.35 24.68 32.74
CA ASN A 200 -0.15 23.30 32.78
C ASN A 200 -1.68 23.24 32.70
N SER A 201 -2.41 24.21 33.30
CA SER A 201 -3.87 24.26 33.17
C SER A 201 -4.34 24.66 31.76
N SER A 202 -3.46 25.25 30.97
CA SER A 202 -3.73 25.57 29.57
C SER A 202 -3.35 24.44 28.59
N VAL A 203 -2.73 23.35 29.06
CA VAL A 203 -2.31 22.22 28.24
C VAL A 203 -3.05 20.98 28.70
N GLN A 204 -3.86 20.43 27.83
CA GLN A 204 -4.50 19.15 28.06
C GLN A 204 -3.73 18.04 27.36
N SER A 205 -3.36 17.02 28.12
CA SER A 205 -2.71 15.83 27.58
C SER A 205 -3.75 14.83 27.10
N VAL A 206 -3.54 14.30 25.90
CA VAL A 206 -4.35 13.23 25.31
C VAL A 206 -3.58 11.93 25.37
N PHE A 207 -4.24 10.87 25.86
CA PHE A 207 -3.63 9.55 26.03
C PHE A 207 -4.33 8.49 25.17
N ALA A 208 -3.57 7.52 24.70
CA ALA A 208 -4.10 6.34 24.03
C ALA A 208 -4.96 5.51 25.01
N GLN A 209 -6.22 5.28 24.68
CA GLN A 209 -7.13 4.49 25.53
C GLN A 209 -6.85 2.99 25.41
N GLU A 210 -6.34 2.56 24.24
CA GLU A 210 -5.96 1.19 23.93
C GLU A 210 -4.62 1.14 23.23
N SER A 211 -4.07 -0.06 23.06
CA SER A 211 -2.86 -0.27 22.26
C SER A 211 -3.23 -0.51 20.81
N GLY A 212 -2.54 0.13 19.87
CA GLY A 212 -2.81 -0.02 18.45
C GLY A 212 -1.93 0.88 17.59
N VAL A 213 -2.23 0.96 16.32
CA VAL A 213 -1.58 1.88 15.38
C VAL A 213 -2.34 3.20 15.38
N ILE A 214 -1.62 4.32 15.58
CA ILE A 214 -2.20 5.65 15.55
C ILE A 214 -2.41 6.12 14.11
N SER A 215 -3.57 6.67 13.81
CA SER A 215 -3.84 7.40 12.58
C SER A 215 -4.50 8.75 12.88
N PHE A 216 -4.05 9.79 12.19
CA PHE A 216 -4.66 11.12 12.24
C PHE A 216 -5.61 11.36 11.05
N ASN A 217 -5.78 10.35 10.19
CA ASN A 217 -6.73 10.39 9.10
C ASN A 217 -8.10 9.89 9.53
N GLN A 218 -9.15 10.60 9.11
CA GLN A 218 -10.55 10.26 9.35
C GLN A 218 -11.27 10.22 8.02
N ASP A 219 -11.86 9.08 7.72
CA ASP A 219 -12.54 8.87 6.44
C ASP A 219 -14.07 8.89 6.54
N GLU A 220 -14.62 9.17 7.74
CA GLU A 220 -16.05 9.22 8.06
C GLU A 220 -16.76 7.85 7.97
N TYR A 221 -16.00 6.77 7.82
CA TYR A 221 -16.54 5.41 7.80
C TYR A 221 -16.39 4.68 9.15
N GLU A 222 -15.69 5.28 10.11
CA GLU A 222 -15.38 4.68 11.41
C GLU A 222 -16.63 4.26 12.19
N ASP A 223 -17.72 5.01 12.04
CA ASP A 223 -18.99 4.72 12.71
C ASP A 223 -19.87 3.70 11.97
N ILE A 224 -19.68 3.53 10.69
CA ILE A 224 -20.51 2.68 9.82
C ILE A 224 -19.86 1.31 9.60
N LEU A 225 -18.56 1.29 9.31
CA LEU A 225 -17.79 0.09 9.05
C LEU A 225 -17.18 -0.47 10.35
N LYS A 226 -18.05 -0.73 11.35
CA LYS A 226 -17.66 -1.34 12.62
C LYS A 226 -17.73 -2.86 12.57
N LEU A 227 -16.99 -3.52 13.45
CA LEU A 227 -17.03 -4.98 13.59
C LEU A 227 -18.43 -5.47 13.93
N SER A 228 -19.21 -4.70 14.67
CA SER A 228 -20.60 -5.04 15.03
C SER A 228 -21.58 -5.02 13.86
N SER A 229 -21.28 -4.30 12.79
CA SER A 229 -22.14 -4.18 11.60
C SER A 229 -21.71 -5.07 10.45
N ILE A 230 -20.63 -5.82 10.59
CA ILE A 230 -19.99 -6.59 9.52
C ILE A 230 -20.90 -7.64 8.87
N GLU A 231 -21.90 -8.15 9.61
CA GLU A 231 -22.83 -9.18 9.13
C GLU A 231 -24.03 -8.61 8.35
N HIS A 232 -24.20 -7.29 8.33
CA HIS A 232 -25.35 -6.60 7.73
C HIS A 232 -24.95 -5.50 6.74
N LEU A 233 -23.77 -5.62 6.13
CA LEU A 233 -23.31 -4.66 5.14
C LEU A 233 -24.11 -4.81 3.84
N ASN A 234 -24.40 -3.68 3.21
CA ASN A 234 -25.12 -3.62 1.95
C ASN A 234 -24.16 -3.49 0.77
N SER A 235 -24.35 -4.23 -0.31
CA SER A 235 -23.50 -4.25 -1.49
C SER A 235 -23.39 -2.88 -2.17
N LYS A 236 -24.50 -2.17 -2.29
CA LYS A 236 -24.54 -0.83 -2.87
C LYS A 236 -23.71 0.16 -2.07
N TYR A 237 -23.75 0.04 -0.73
CA TYR A 237 -22.94 0.86 0.14
C TYR A 237 -21.45 0.52 0.00
N LEU A 238 -21.08 -0.76 0.02
CA LEU A 238 -19.70 -1.20 -0.13
C LEU A 238 -19.07 -0.72 -1.44
N LEU A 239 -19.82 -0.79 -2.54
CA LEU A 239 -19.36 -0.31 -3.86
C LEU A 239 -19.20 1.22 -3.93
N ALA A 240 -19.86 1.97 -3.04
CA ALA A 240 -19.76 3.43 -2.97
C ALA A 240 -18.63 3.92 -2.07
N VAL A 241 -18.03 3.04 -1.24
CA VAL A 241 -16.92 3.39 -0.34
C VAL A 241 -15.70 3.80 -1.15
N LYS A 242 -15.03 4.87 -0.73
CA LYS A 242 -13.81 5.37 -1.37
C LYS A 242 -12.78 5.72 -0.30
N ASN A 243 -11.52 5.70 -0.67
CA ASN A 243 -10.48 6.28 0.17
C ASN A 243 -10.71 7.79 0.29
N LYS A 244 -10.80 8.27 1.51
CA LYS A 244 -10.90 9.69 1.85
C LYS A 244 -9.70 10.07 2.72
N GLU A 245 -9.26 11.29 2.58
CA GLU A 245 -8.16 11.83 3.37
C GLU A 245 -8.61 13.13 4.02
N ASN A 246 -8.83 13.06 5.33
CA ASN A 246 -9.15 14.20 6.17
C ASN A 246 -8.26 14.17 7.42
N ARG A 247 -7.08 14.80 7.35
CA ARG A 247 -6.07 14.77 8.40
C ARG A 247 -6.01 16.08 9.16
N ILE A 248 -6.11 16.00 10.46
CA ILE A 248 -5.79 17.12 11.35
C ILE A 248 -4.28 17.23 11.46
N LYS A 249 -3.76 18.42 11.16
CA LYS A 249 -2.33 18.70 11.17
C LYS A 249 -1.89 19.25 12.53
N LYS A 250 -0.59 19.15 12.78
CA LYS A 250 0.04 19.82 13.92
C LYS A 250 -0.27 21.32 13.92
N ASN A 251 -0.61 21.87 15.08
CA ASN A 251 -1.03 23.27 15.32
C ASN A 251 -2.40 23.65 14.75
N ASP A 252 -3.17 22.71 14.20
CA ASP A 252 -4.56 23.02 13.85
C ASP A 252 -5.38 23.34 15.12
N LYS A 253 -6.40 24.19 14.95
CA LYS A 253 -7.35 24.49 16.02
C LYS A 253 -8.40 23.40 16.08
N VAL A 254 -8.59 22.84 17.26
CA VAL A 254 -9.62 21.84 17.55
C VAL A 254 -10.61 22.37 18.58
N GLY A 255 -11.86 21.97 18.44
CA GLY A 255 -12.93 22.23 19.41
C GLY A 255 -13.11 21.06 20.39
N VAL A 256 -13.96 21.22 21.38
CA VAL A 256 -14.38 20.12 22.25
C VAL A 256 -15.26 19.15 21.47
N GLY A 257 -14.94 17.87 21.52
CA GLY A 257 -15.65 16.83 20.77
C GLY A 257 -15.16 16.60 19.34
N ASP A 258 -14.24 17.45 18.85
CA ASP A 258 -13.66 17.22 17.54
C ASP A 258 -12.81 15.94 17.54
N PRO A 259 -12.94 15.11 16.52
CA PRO A 259 -12.12 13.91 16.39
C PRO A 259 -10.70 14.32 15.98
N ILE A 260 -9.71 13.94 16.77
CA ILE A 260 -8.29 14.33 16.61
C ILE A 260 -7.39 13.18 16.13
N GLY A 261 -7.94 12.02 15.93
CA GLY A 261 -7.24 10.83 15.46
C GLY A 261 -7.99 9.57 15.84
N LYS A 262 -7.43 8.43 15.47
CA LYS A 262 -7.98 7.12 15.84
C LYS A 262 -6.86 6.14 16.18
N ILE A 263 -7.15 5.17 17.03
CA ILE A 263 -6.29 4.03 17.32
C ILE A 263 -6.90 2.82 16.60
N ILE A 264 -6.08 2.12 15.87
CA ILE A 264 -6.47 1.00 15.03
C ILE A 264 -5.88 -0.27 15.63
N ASN A 265 -6.74 -1.18 16.05
CA ASN A 265 -6.35 -2.53 16.40
C ASN A 265 -6.26 -3.34 15.10
N ASN A 266 -5.06 -3.64 14.66
CA ASN A 266 -4.79 -4.31 13.39
C ASN A 266 -4.36 -5.78 13.53
N HIS A 267 -4.61 -6.41 14.69
CA HIS A 267 -4.34 -7.85 14.88
C HIS A 267 -5.32 -8.72 14.09
N ILE A 268 -6.58 -8.30 14.04
CA ILE A 268 -7.64 -8.94 13.26
C ILE A 268 -8.34 -7.83 12.50
N TRP A 269 -8.44 -8.01 11.20
CA TRP A 269 -9.15 -7.09 10.33
C TRP A 269 -9.88 -7.87 9.23
N TYR A 270 -10.75 -7.20 8.51
CA TYR A 270 -11.63 -7.85 7.57
C TYR A 270 -11.59 -7.17 6.21
N ILE A 271 -11.86 -7.96 5.17
CA ILE A 271 -12.05 -7.49 3.81
C ILE A 271 -13.46 -7.88 3.39
N ALA A 272 -14.32 -6.89 3.16
CA ALA A 272 -15.63 -7.11 2.58
C ALA A 272 -15.54 -6.97 1.07
N VAL A 273 -15.95 -7.99 0.33
CA VAL A 273 -15.94 -8.02 -1.13
C VAL A 273 -17.33 -8.32 -1.68
N VAL A 274 -17.70 -7.62 -2.76
CA VAL A 274 -18.95 -7.85 -3.47
C VAL A 274 -18.67 -8.76 -4.67
N LEU A 275 -19.38 -9.88 -4.74
CA LEU A 275 -19.17 -10.96 -5.70
C LEU A 275 -20.45 -11.22 -6.49
N ASP A 276 -20.30 -11.66 -7.72
CA ASP A 276 -21.40 -12.26 -8.45
C ASP A 276 -21.68 -13.71 -8.01
N GLU A 277 -22.70 -14.35 -8.60
CA GLU A 277 -23.10 -15.70 -8.22
C GLU A 277 -22.04 -16.75 -8.60
N LYS A 278 -21.36 -16.60 -9.73
CA LYS A 278 -20.32 -17.50 -10.19
C LYS A 278 -19.10 -17.40 -9.28
N GLU A 279 -18.63 -16.19 -8.97
CA GLU A 279 -17.48 -15.93 -8.11
C GLU A 279 -17.72 -16.44 -6.68
N SER A 280 -18.91 -16.18 -6.14
CA SER A 280 -19.27 -16.60 -4.79
C SER A 280 -19.36 -18.13 -4.65
N SER A 281 -19.67 -18.85 -5.73
CA SER A 281 -19.76 -20.32 -5.73
C SER A 281 -18.43 -21.00 -5.42
N HIS A 282 -17.30 -20.33 -5.66
CA HIS A 282 -15.96 -20.83 -5.35
C HIS A 282 -15.57 -20.65 -3.87
N LEU A 283 -16.33 -19.85 -3.11
CA LEU A 283 -16.05 -19.57 -1.70
C LEU A 283 -17.00 -20.35 -0.79
N LYS A 284 -16.46 -20.82 0.33
CA LYS A 284 -17.27 -21.48 1.39
C LYS A 284 -16.88 -20.94 2.75
N ILE A 285 -17.85 -20.69 3.60
CA ILE A 285 -17.61 -20.24 4.98
C ILE A 285 -16.66 -21.20 5.68
N GLY A 286 -15.67 -20.66 6.36
CA GLY A 286 -14.64 -21.41 7.08
C GLY A 286 -13.42 -21.82 6.24
N THR A 287 -13.45 -21.63 4.92
CA THR A 287 -12.30 -21.96 4.04
C THR A 287 -11.16 -20.95 4.20
N ASN A 288 -9.94 -21.46 4.29
CA ASN A 288 -8.74 -20.63 4.26
C ASN A 288 -8.40 -20.27 2.82
N LEU A 289 -8.05 -19.02 2.60
CA LEU A 289 -7.69 -18.42 1.32
C LEU A 289 -6.33 -17.74 1.42
N LYS A 290 -5.71 -17.49 0.28
CA LYS A 290 -4.61 -16.57 0.17
C LYS A 290 -5.09 -15.30 -0.52
N VAL A 291 -4.72 -14.15 0.01
CA VAL A 291 -5.05 -12.85 -0.59
C VAL A 291 -3.73 -12.18 -0.98
N ARG A 292 -3.68 -11.69 -2.22
CA ARG A 292 -2.50 -10.98 -2.74
C ARG A 292 -2.84 -9.52 -3.00
N LYS A 293 -1.95 -8.63 -2.56
CA LYS A 293 -1.99 -7.19 -2.84
C LYS A 293 -0.56 -6.67 -2.99
N ASP A 294 -0.25 -5.98 -4.10
CA ASP A 294 1.05 -5.38 -4.40
C ASP A 294 2.25 -6.33 -4.14
N GLY A 295 2.12 -7.58 -4.58
CA GLY A 295 3.13 -8.62 -4.41
C GLY A 295 3.19 -9.25 -3.01
N GLN A 296 2.54 -8.69 -2.02
CA GLN A 296 2.39 -9.31 -0.69
C GLN A 296 1.28 -10.34 -0.71
N VAL A 297 1.52 -11.48 -0.07
CA VAL A 297 0.52 -12.55 0.10
C VAL A 297 0.29 -12.74 1.59
N PHE A 298 -0.96 -12.85 2.01
CA PHE A 298 -1.37 -13.12 3.39
C PHE A 298 -2.55 -14.08 3.43
N ASN A 299 -2.73 -14.71 4.59
CA ASN A 299 -3.78 -15.69 4.78
C ASN A 299 -5.06 -15.00 5.24
N ALA A 300 -6.18 -15.44 4.69
CA ALA A 300 -7.49 -15.01 5.09
C ALA A 300 -8.41 -16.22 5.23
N LYS A 301 -9.48 -16.07 5.99
CA LYS A 301 -10.52 -17.07 6.18
C LYS A 301 -11.86 -16.48 5.79
N VAL A 302 -12.65 -17.20 5.02
CA VAL A 302 -14.05 -16.78 4.75
C VAL A 302 -14.83 -16.86 6.06
N LYS A 303 -15.12 -15.71 6.67
CA LYS A 303 -15.88 -15.63 7.91
C LYS A 303 -17.37 -15.71 7.66
N ASN A 304 -17.84 -14.97 6.66
CA ASN A 304 -19.25 -14.92 6.30
C ASN A 304 -19.42 -14.81 4.79
N LEU A 305 -20.55 -15.32 4.31
CA LEU A 305 -20.96 -15.24 2.90
C LEU A 305 -22.49 -15.18 2.88
N TYR A 306 -23.06 -14.09 2.43
CA TYR A 306 -24.51 -13.88 2.40
C TYR A 306 -24.94 -13.12 1.13
N LYS A 307 -26.21 -13.29 0.77
CA LYS A 307 -26.81 -12.63 -0.38
C LYS A 307 -27.41 -11.29 0.02
N ASP A 308 -27.13 -10.26 -0.77
CA ASP A 308 -27.68 -8.94 -0.65
C ASP A 308 -28.20 -8.48 -2.03
N GLU A 309 -29.52 -8.37 -2.18
CA GLU A 309 -30.20 -8.11 -3.46
C GLU A 309 -29.72 -9.09 -4.56
N ASN A 310 -29.00 -8.58 -5.57
CA ASN A 310 -28.50 -9.37 -6.71
C ASN A 310 -27.03 -9.78 -6.56
N ASN A 311 -26.37 -9.41 -5.47
CA ASN A 311 -24.96 -9.69 -5.23
C ASN A 311 -24.78 -10.62 -4.04
N ASN A 312 -23.60 -11.20 -3.92
CA ASN A 312 -23.14 -11.89 -2.72
C ASN A 312 -22.05 -11.07 -2.06
N ILE A 313 -22.08 -10.98 -0.74
CA ILE A 313 -21.04 -10.31 0.05
C ILE A 313 -20.26 -11.38 0.80
N SER A 314 -18.95 -11.43 0.59
CA SER A 314 -18.04 -12.26 1.36
C SER A 314 -17.22 -11.40 2.31
N ILE A 315 -17.16 -11.83 3.57
CA ILE A 315 -16.31 -11.23 4.60
C ILE A 315 -15.13 -12.15 4.83
N LEU A 316 -13.95 -11.65 4.49
CA LEU A 316 -12.69 -12.36 4.70
C LEU A 316 -12.05 -11.84 5.99
N GLU A 317 -11.73 -12.72 6.90
CA GLU A 317 -11.06 -12.42 8.17
C GLU A 317 -9.57 -12.67 8.02
N VAL A 318 -8.75 -11.67 8.37
CA VAL A 318 -7.29 -11.69 8.28
C VAL A 318 -6.70 -11.59 9.67
N TYR A 319 -5.83 -12.54 10.03
CA TYR A 319 -5.15 -12.61 11.34
C TYR A 319 -3.70 -12.11 11.31
N GLU A 320 -3.24 -11.64 10.18
CA GLU A 320 -1.89 -11.11 10.02
C GLU A 320 -1.88 -9.59 10.19
N GLU A 321 -1.00 -9.10 11.06
CA GLU A 321 -0.79 -7.68 11.21
C GLU A 321 -0.12 -7.08 9.95
N LYS A 322 -0.82 -6.16 9.29
CA LYS A 322 -0.33 -5.46 8.10
C LYS A 322 -0.37 -3.95 8.36
N VAL A 323 0.78 -3.40 8.72
CA VAL A 323 0.88 -1.97 9.04
C VAL A 323 0.57 -1.11 7.81
N ASP A 324 0.96 -1.53 6.61
CA ASP A 324 0.75 -0.76 5.38
C ASP A 324 -0.74 -0.48 5.04
N PHE A 325 -1.66 -1.25 5.63
CA PHE A 325 -3.09 -1.07 5.42
C PHE A 325 -3.81 -0.26 6.51
N TYR A 326 -3.07 0.30 7.50
CA TYR A 326 -3.70 0.99 8.62
C TYR A 326 -4.60 2.16 8.17
N ASP A 327 -4.23 2.87 7.12
CA ASP A 327 -4.93 4.07 6.63
C ASP A 327 -5.65 3.85 5.27
N VAL A 328 -5.69 2.61 4.78
CA VAL A 328 -6.37 2.26 3.54
C VAL A 328 -7.78 1.74 3.84
N ARG A 329 -8.79 2.25 3.13
CA ARG A 329 -10.18 1.79 3.24
C ARG A 329 -10.59 0.89 2.09
N VAL A 330 -10.12 1.17 0.88
CA VAL A 330 -10.47 0.42 -0.33
C VAL A 330 -9.24 0.14 -1.15
N CYS A 331 -9.08 -1.11 -1.58
CA CYS A 331 -8.07 -1.48 -2.58
C CYS A 331 -8.46 -2.76 -3.32
N ASP A 332 -7.79 -3.02 -4.44
CA ASP A 332 -7.99 -4.23 -5.24
C ASP A 332 -7.19 -5.39 -4.65
N PHE A 333 -7.86 -6.53 -4.50
CA PHE A 333 -7.30 -7.76 -4.00
C PHE A 333 -7.41 -8.87 -5.04
N ASN A 334 -6.36 -9.69 -5.15
CA ASN A 334 -6.40 -10.97 -5.82
C ASN A 334 -6.65 -12.06 -4.78
N ILE A 335 -7.86 -12.62 -4.75
CA ILE A 335 -8.32 -13.62 -3.80
C ILE A 335 -8.09 -14.99 -4.41
N ILE A 336 -7.12 -15.72 -3.91
CA ILE A 336 -6.74 -17.07 -4.38
C ILE A 336 -7.54 -18.10 -3.59
N TYR A 337 -8.55 -18.69 -4.22
CA TYR A 337 -9.41 -19.68 -3.59
C TYR A 337 -8.96 -21.13 -3.83
N ARG A 338 -8.09 -21.36 -4.85
CA ARG A 338 -7.50 -22.67 -5.13
C ARG A 338 -6.08 -22.51 -5.64
N GLN A 339 -5.19 -23.27 -5.06
CA GLN A 339 -3.80 -23.38 -5.50
C GLN A 339 -3.43 -24.86 -5.43
N ILE A 340 -3.05 -25.44 -6.55
CA ILE A 340 -2.56 -26.82 -6.67
C ILE A 340 -1.22 -26.81 -7.38
N SER A 341 -0.30 -27.63 -6.90
CA SER A 341 1.06 -27.73 -7.43
C SER A 341 1.29 -29.13 -7.98
N GLY A 342 1.90 -29.23 -9.15
CA GLY A 342 2.15 -30.49 -9.80
C GLY A 342 2.80 -30.35 -11.16
N ILE A 343 2.73 -31.42 -11.97
CA ILE A 343 3.19 -31.41 -13.36
C ILE A 343 2.18 -30.62 -14.20
N LYS A 344 2.61 -29.52 -14.80
CA LYS A 344 1.77 -28.63 -15.64
C LYS A 344 1.79 -29.12 -17.09
N ILE A 345 0.61 -29.34 -17.64
CA ILE A 345 0.40 -29.74 -19.03
C ILE A 345 -0.44 -28.67 -19.73
N PRO A 346 0.07 -27.97 -20.75
CA PRO A 346 -0.72 -27.07 -21.56
C PRO A 346 -1.90 -27.78 -22.23
N LYS A 347 -3.10 -27.24 -22.15
CA LYS A 347 -4.27 -27.84 -22.80
C LYS A 347 -4.14 -27.90 -24.33
N GLU A 348 -3.33 -27.05 -24.92
CA GLU A 348 -3.01 -27.04 -26.34
C GLU A 348 -2.27 -28.32 -26.78
N ALA A 349 -1.57 -29.02 -25.87
CA ALA A 349 -0.91 -30.32 -26.14
C ALA A 349 -1.85 -31.52 -26.01
N VAL A 350 -3.03 -31.33 -25.38
CA VAL A 350 -3.92 -32.44 -25.01
C VAL A 350 -4.78 -32.87 -26.18
N ILE A 351 -4.82 -34.17 -26.38
CA ILE A 351 -5.68 -34.83 -27.38
C ILE A 351 -6.40 -36.03 -26.77
N THR A 352 -7.39 -36.54 -27.50
CA THR A 352 -8.08 -37.76 -27.14
C THR A 352 -7.81 -38.81 -28.22
N VAL A 353 -7.23 -39.94 -27.84
CA VAL A 353 -6.93 -41.10 -28.71
C VAL A 353 -7.60 -42.33 -28.11
N LYS A 354 -8.48 -42.97 -28.88
CA LYS A 354 -9.23 -44.17 -28.42
C LYS A 354 -9.89 -43.97 -27.05
N GLU A 355 -10.59 -42.84 -26.89
CA GLU A 355 -11.30 -42.44 -25.66
C GLU A 355 -10.39 -42.10 -24.47
N LYS A 356 -9.09 -42.14 -24.64
CA LYS A 356 -8.11 -41.77 -23.62
C LYS A 356 -7.58 -40.38 -23.86
N ARG A 357 -7.64 -39.56 -22.81
CA ARG A 357 -7.11 -38.19 -22.80
C ARG A 357 -5.61 -38.25 -22.54
N GLY A 358 -4.79 -37.68 -23.42
CA GLY A 358 -3.34 -37.78 -23.34
C GLY A 358 -2.63 -36.71 -24.15
N VAL A 359 -1.33 -36.81 -24.23
CA VAL A 359 -0.45 -35.94 -24.98
C VAL A 359 0.53 -36.75 -25.81
N TYR A 360 1.08 -36.17 -26.89
CA TYR A 360 2.26 -36.72 -27.52
C TYR A 360 3.52 -36.10 -26.94
N ILE A 361 4.47 -36.95 -26.55
CA ILE A 361 5.82 -36.54 -26.18
C ILE A 361 6.79 -36.89 -27.30
N LEU A 362 7.88 -36.15 -27.39
CA LEU A 362 8.99 -36.46 -28.28
C LEU A 362 9.96 -37.39 -27.56
N SER A 363 10.20 -38.56 -28.13
CA SER A 363 11.19 -39.52 -27.60
C SER A 363 12.62 -39.10 -27.91
N GLU A 364 13.61 -39.67 -27.23
CA GLU A 364 15.03 -39.46 -27.51
C GLU A 364 15.42 -39.80 -28.97
N THR A 365 14.69 -40.69 -29.63
CA THR A 365 14.87 -41.04 -31.04
C THR A 365 14.19 -40.08 -32.00
N GLY A 366 13.53 -39.01 -31.49
CA GLY A 366 12.82 -38.03 -32.28
C GLY A 366 11.45 -38.49 -32.80
N SER A 367 10.86 -39.54 -32.21
CA SER A 367 9.55 -40.09 -32.57
C SER A 367 8.49 -39.68 -31.53
N SER A 368 7.24 -39.53 -31.97
CA SER A 368 6.11 -39.22 -31.08
C SER A 368 5.63 -40.44 -30.32
N ILE A 369 5.46 -40.33 -29.01
CA ILE A 369 4.91 -41.35 -28.10
C ILE A 369 3.67 -40.78 -27.43
N PHE A 370 2.54 -41.51 -27.48
CA PHE A 370 1.34 -41.12 -26.75
C PHE A 370 1.46 -41.53 -25.28
N LYS A 371 1.22 -40.54 -24.38
CA LYS A 371 1.11 -40.79 -22.94
C LYS A 371 -0.26 -40.34 -22.44
N GLU A 372 -0.98 -41.26 -21.80
CA GLU A 372 -2.27 -41.02 -21.18
C GLU A 372 -2.09 -40.13 -19.92
N LEU A 373 -2.93 -39.09 -19.75
CA LEU A 373 -2.94 -38.29 -18.55
C LEU A 373 -3.65 -39.01 -17.43
N LYS A 374 -2.93 -39.26 -16.32
CA LYS A 374 -3.43 -39.92 -15.11
C LYS A 374 -3.11 -39.08 -13.88
N SER A 375 -3.78 -39.36 -12.78
CA SER A 375 -3.61 -38.61 -11.51
C SER A 375 -3.80 -37.08 -11.67
N ILE A 376 -4.89 -36.70 -12.31
CA ILE A 376 -5.22 -35.26 -12.52
C ILE A 376 -5.70 -34.65 -11.20
N LEU A 377 -4.98 -33.65 -10.67
CA LEU A 377 -5.36 -32.87 -9.51
C LEU A 377 -6.40 -31.78 -9.85
N GLY A 378 -6.29 -31.20 -11.03
CA GLY A 378 -7.22 -30.18 -11.50
C GLY A 378 -6.82 -29.61 -12.85
N GLU A 379 -7.72 -28.80 -13.39
CA GLU A 379 -7.52 -28.12 -14.66
C GLU A 379 -8.23 -26.76 -14.67
N ASN A 380 -7.71 -25.84 -15.47
CA ASN A 380 -8.36 -24.58 -15.85
C ASN A 380 -8.43 -24.47 -17.38
N ASP A 381 -8.69 -23.27 -17.92
CA ASP A 381 -8.81 -23.07 -19.38
C ASP A 381 -7.48 -23.29 -20.13
N GLU A 382 -6.33 -23.11 -19.46
CA GLU A 382 -5.01 -23.14 -20.08
C GLU A 382 -4.22 -24.44 -19.78
N TYR A 383 -4.35 -25.00 -18.57
CA TYR A 383 -3.50 -26.07 -18.08
C TYR A 383 -4.27 -27.19 -17.38
N ILE A 384 -3.67 -28.40 -17.42
CA ILE A 384 -3.99 -29.52 -16.55
C ILE A 384 -2.82 -29.73 -15.61
N VAL A 385 -3.08 -30.04 -14.33
CA VAL A 385 -2.05 -30.35 -13.35
C VAL A 385 -2.20 -31.78 -12.87
N LEU A 386 -1.11 -32.54 -12.97
CA LEU A 386 -1.03 -33.93 -12.49
C LEU A 386 -0.35 -33.99 -11.12
N ASP A 387 -0.77 -34.97 -10.29
CA ASP A 387 -0.17 -35.22 -8.98
C ASP A 387 1.18 -35.90 -9.10
N TYR A 388 2.25 -35.12 -9.04
CA TYR A 388 3.61 -35.66 -9.11
C TYR A 388 3.92 -36.65 -7.98
N SER A 389 3.40 -36.40 -6.78
CA SER A 389 3.63 -37.25 -5.62
C SER A 389 2.96 -38.64 -5.79
N ASP A 390 1.71 -38.64 -6.25
CA ASP A 390 0.96 -39.88 -6.54
C ASP A 390 1.60 -40.66 -7.67
N ILE A 391 1.99 -39.99 -8.75
CA ILE A 391 2.69 -40.60 -9.91
C ILE A 391 3.95 -41.30 -9.45
N LYS A 392 4.80 -40.66 -8.67
CA LYS A 392 6.06 -41.23 -8.19
C LYS A 392 5.86 -42.38 -7.19
N LYS A 393 4.94 -42.21 -6.23
CA LYS A 393 4.66 -43.21 -5.18
C LYS A 393 4.09 -44.48 -5.75
N ASN A 394 3.14 -44.35 -6.68
CA ASN A 394 2.42 -45.50 -7.26
C ASN A 394 3.00 -45.96 -8.60
N ARG A 395 4.10 -45.36 -9.05
CA ARG A 395 4.76 -45.65 -10.35
C ARG A 395 3.78 -45.63 -11.52
N ILE A 396 2.94 -44.62 -11.57
CA ILE A 396 1.93 -44.45 -12.60
C ILE A 396 2.60 -44.08 -13.91
N GLU A 397 2.37 -44.87 -14.95
CA GLU A 397 2.85 -44.57 -16.29
C GLU A 397 2.01 -43.44 -16.89
N THR A 398 2.60 -42.25 -17.00
CA THR A 398 2.02 -41.03 -17.55
C THR A 398 3.16 -40.08 -17.95
N VAL A 399 2.84 -38.79 -18.14
CA VAL A 399 3.83 -37.73 -18.41
C VAL A 399 4.70 -37.52 -17.19
N ASP A 400 6.00 -37.34 -17.40
CA ASP A 400 6.98 -37.02 -16.34
C ASP A 400 7.60 -35.63 -16.53
N LEU A 401 8.31 -35.17 -15.51
CA LEU A 401 9.07 -33.90 -15.60
C LEU A 401 10.14 -34.01 -16.69
N TYR A 402 10.28 -32.90 -17.42
CA TYR A 402 11.22 -32.76 -18.53
C TYR A 402 10.88 -33.56 -19.79
N ASP A 403 9.74 -34.25 -19.85
CA ASP A 403 9.22 -34.74 -21.14
C ASP A 403 9.01 -33.55 -22.11
N GLU A 404 9.32 -33.71 -23.37
CA GLU A 404 9.06 -32.71 -24.40
C GLU A 404 7.68 -32.94 -25.02
N LEU A 405 6.71 -32.08 -24.69
CA LEU A 405 5.34 -32.13 -25.22
C LEU A 405 5.25 -31.55 -26.62
N ILE A 406 4.52 -32.21 -27.47
CA ILE A 406 4.15 -31.67 -28.79
C ILE A 406 2.92 -30.81 -28.66
N ILE A 407 3.06 -29.51 -28.95
CA ILE A 407 1.98 -28.53 -28.91
C ILE A 407 1.15 -28.59 -30.19
N ASN A 408 -0.19 -28.54 -30.08
CA ASN A 408 -1.14 -28.60 -31.18
C ASN A 408 -0.97 -29.87 -32.08
N PRO A 409 -1.01 -31.11 -31.52
CA PRO A 409 -0.63 -32.32 -32.19
C PRO A 409 -1.72 -32.88 -33.16
N LYS A 410 -2.59 -32.03 -33.73
CA LYS A 410 -3.79 -32.43 -34.53
C LYS A 410 -3.49 -33.43 -35.68
N ASN A 411 -2.29 -33.40 -36.26
CA ASN A 411 -1.89 -34.22 -37.42
C ASN A 411 -0.78 -35.22 -37.09
N ILE A 412 -0.50 -35.43 -35.81
CA ILE A 412 0.58 -36.35 -35.37
C ILE A 412 0.00 -37.69 -35.02
N LYS A 413 0.68 -38.74 -35.46
CA LYS A 413 0.35 -40.16 -35.15
C LYS A 413 1.42 -40.74 -34.27
N GLU A 414 1.06 -41.73 -33.46
CA GLU A 414 1.98 -42.50 -32.64
C GLU A 414 3.10 -43.13 -33.48
N GLY A 415 4.34 -43.03 -33.03
CA GLY A 415 5.52 -43.53 -33.73
C GLY A 415 5.99 -42.66 -34.91
N GLN A 416 5.35 -41.54 -35.20
CA GLN A 416 5.74 -40.64 -36.27
C GLN A 416 7.09 -39.98 -35.96
N LYS A 417 8.05 -40.06 -36.91
CA LYS A 417 9.32 -39.37 -36.79
C LYS A 417 9.11 -37.85 -36.98
N ILE A 418 9.49 -37.06 -35.98
CA ILE A 418 9.31 -35.60 -35.91
C ILE A 418 10.65 -34.88 -36.15
N ARG A 419 11.75 -35.39 -35.60
CA ARG A 419 13.13 -34.92 -35.78
C ARG A 419 14.04 -35.99 -36.31
#